data_735c0656be37648f21d4eb6c9d4b476a
#
_entry.id   735c0656be37648f21d4eb6c9d4b476a
#
_cell.length_a   1.000
_cell.length_b   1.000
_cell.length_c   1.000
_cell.angle_alpha   90.00
_cell.angle_beta   90.00
_cell.angle_gamma   90.00
#
_symmetry.space_group_name_H-M   'P 1'
#
loop_
_entity.id
_entity.type
_entity.pdbx_description
1 polymer ?
#
loop_
_entity_poly.entity_id
_entity_poly.type
_entity_poly.pdbx_seq_one_letter_code
_entity_poly.pdbx_strand_id
1 'polypeptide(L)'
;MNRRIKLLAIVVAVMMAGSGMAVCTLIAVDSAPHPIRVACVGDSITQGSGYPGRLQILLGSNYTVRNFGVSGSTVSLNSTKPYMNQTAFQKAENFKPQIVVIMLGTNDANPQIAQSEENFEADYFQLIRSFVELEGNQTVWVVKSPPIFSENSSYNNTYLADTVLPQVDDVASQLDLPTVDVYSAFGNHSDYFMDGVHPNADGASLIASNVYDAITQNGSSPEDSFAYGQ
;
A
#
# COMPACT_ATOMS: atom_id res chain seq x y z
N MET A 1 29.27 5.26 -1.66
CA MET A 1 29.97 4.82 -0.44
C MET A 1 29.64 3.34 -0.23
N ASN A 2 30.66 2.49 -0.21
CA ASN A 2 30.52 1.03 -0.38
C ASN A 2 29.84 0.36 0.83
N ARG A 3 28.60 -0.10 0.67
CA ARG A 3 28.02 -1.09 1.59
C ARG A 3 28.71 -2.44 1.35
N ARG A 4 29.47 -2.89 2.33
CA ARG A 4 30.09 -4.20 2.35
C ARG A 4 28.99 -5.27 2.41
N ILE A 5 28.83 -5.99 1.30
CA ILE A 5 28.01 -7.22 1.23
C ILE A 5 28.65 -8.22 2.16
N LYS A 6 27.99 -8.57 3.26
CA LYS A 6 28.41 -9.68 4.10
C LYS A 6 27.97 -10.98 3.44
N LEU A 7 28.92 -11.66 2.78
CA LEU A 7 28.73 -13.00 2.27
C LEU A 7 28.66 -13.95 3.47
N LEU A 8 27.51 -14.56 3.73
CA LEU A 8 27.40 -15.65 4.69
C LEU A 8 27.64 -16.95 3.95
N ALA A 9 28.84 -17.52 4.06
CA ALA A 9 29.16 -18.84 3.52
C ALA A 9 28.76 -19.92 4.55
N ILE A 10 27.78 -20.74 4.24
CA ILE A 10 27.48 -21.96 5.01
C ILE A 10 28.29 -23.11 4.42
N VAL A 11 29.28 -23.59 5.18
CA VAL A 11 30.05 -24.77 4.83
C VAL A 11 29.34 -26.00 5.39
N VAL A 12 28.77 -26.82 4.54
CA VAL A 12 28.27 -28.15 4.93
C VAL A 12 29.37 -29.16 4.61
N ALA A 13 30.10 -29.62 5.64
CA ALA A 13 31.05 -30.70 5.53
C ALA A 13 30.32 -32.06 5.70
N VAL A 14 30.22 -32.85 4.66
CA VAL A 14 29.79 -34.25 4.73
C VAL A 14 31.05 -35.12 4.83
N MET A 15 31.33 -35.64 6.03
CA MET A 15 32.38 -36.66 6.18
C MET A 15 31.83 -38.02 5.78
N MET A 16 32.29 -38.53 4.68
CA MET A 16 32.19 -39.96 4.34
C MET A 16 33.49 -40.63 4.69
N ALA A 17 33.44 -41.55 5.62
CA ALA A 17 34.58 -42.42 5.97
C ALA A 17 34.77 -43.47 4.91
N GLY A 18 35.86 -43.34 4.15
CA GLY A 18 36.28 -44.33 3.13
C GLY A 18 37.08 -43.65 2.03
N SER A 19 38.39 -43.92 1.97
CA SER A 19 39.40 -43.51 0.99
C SER A 19 38.89 -42.85 -0.31
N GLY A 20 38.97 -41.53 -0.37
CA GLY A 20 38.66 -40.81 -1.59
C GLY A 20 38.48 -39.32 -1.36
N MET A 21 39.01 -38.48 -2.23
CA MET A 21 39.01 -37.02 -2.18
C MET A 21 37.70 -36.41 -1.68
N ALA A 22 37.77 -35.56 -0.64
CA ALA A 22 36.68 -34.74 -0.22
C ALA A 22 36.41 -33.67 -1.31
N VAL A 23 35.30 -33.77 -2.02
CA VAL A 23 34.81 -32.70 -2.91
C VAL A 23 34.02 -31.72 -2.04
N CYS A 24 34.62 -30.58 -1.75
CA CYS A 24 33.95 -29.49 -1.08
C CYS A 24 33.14 -28.68 -2.12
N THR A 25 31.85 -28.95 -2.25
CA THR A 25 30.99 -28.16 -3.14
C THR A 25 30.56 -26.92 -2.36
N LEU A 26 31.14 -25.75 -2.70
CA LEU A 26 30.66 -24.45 -2.24
C LEU A 26 29.35 -24.13 -2.98
N ILE A 27 28.23 -24.27 -2.30
CA ILE A 27 26.97 -23.72 -2.80
C ILE A 27 26.98 -22.24 -2.42
N ALA A 28 27.29 -21.39 -3.40
CA ALA A 28 27.06 -19.96 -3.28
C ALA A 28 25.55 -19.74 -3.28
N VAL A 29 24.96 -19.47 -2.12
CA VAL A 29 23.59 -18.95 -2.07
C VAL A 29 23.69 -17.49 -2.51
N ASP A 30 23.19 -17.19 -3.68
CA ASP A 30 23.03 -15.84 -4.20
C ASP A 30 22.01 -15.12 -3.29
N SER A 31 22.53 -14.37 -2.33
CA SER A 31 21.73 -13.58 -1.38
C SER A 31 21.56 -12.15 -1.86
N ALA A 32 21.34 -11.93 -3.16
CA ALA A 32 20.87 -10.63 -3.59
C ALA A 32 19.55 -10.33 -2.86
N PRO A 33 19.43 -9.19 -2.16
CA PRO A 33 18.19 -8.87 -1.47
C PRO A 33 17.06 -8.78 -2.49
N HIS A 34 16.03 -9.61 -2.31
CA HIS A 34 14.84 -9.53 -3.16
C HIS A 34 14.18 -8.16 -2.95
N PRO A 35 13.68 -7.52 -4.03
CA PRO A 35 12.99 -6.25 -3.92
C PRO A 35 11.83 -6.33 -2.92
N ILE A 36 11.64 -5.26 -2.13
CA ILE A 36 10.52 -5.12 -1.20
C ILE A 36 9.23 -5.03 -2.02
N ARG A 37 8.28 -5.90 -1.74
CA ARG A 37 7.01 -5.95 -2.46
C ARG A 37 6.02 -4.97 -1.82
N VAL A 38 5.50 -4.05 -2.65
CA VAL A 38 4.50 -3.05 -2.27
C VAL A 38 3.20 -3.34 -3.01
N ALA A 39 2.12 -3.60 -2.28
CA ALA A 39 0.78 -3.77 -2.84
C ALA A 39 0.00 -2.47 -2.73
N CYS A 40 -0.44 -1.89 -3.85
CA CYS A 40 -1.39 -0.78 -3.87
C CYS A 40 -2.80 -1.35 -4.04
N VAL A 41 -3.56 -1.33 -2.97
CA VAL A 41 -4.95 -1.79 -2.84
C VAL A 41 -5.89 -0.59 -2.93
N GLY A 42 -6.99 -0.70 -3.68
CA GLY A 42 -7.91 0.43 -3.82
C GLY A 42 -8.96 0.24 -4.91
N ASP A 43 -9.57 1.34 -5.27
CA ASP A 43 -10.66 1.43 -6.26
C ASP A 43 -10.16 1.86 -7.66
N SER A 44 -11.00 2.64 -8.40
CA SER A 44 -10.66 3.20 -9.72
C SER A 44 -9.49 4.17 -9.68
N ILE A 45 -9.28 4.88 -8.57
CA ILE A 45 -8.18 5.82 -8.41
C ILE A 45 -6.86 5.04 -8.38
N THR A 46 -6.80 3.95 -7.63
CA THR A 46 -5.64 3.05 -7.62
C THR A 46 -5.47 2.35 -8.97
N GLN A 47 -6.57 1.86 -9.58
CA GLN A 47 -6.52 1.13 -10.83
C GLN A 47 -6.05 1.99 -12.00
N GLY A 48 -6.57 3.21 -12.12
CA GLY A 48 -6.53 4.00 -13.37
C GLY A 48 -5.71 5.28 -13.35
N SER A 49 -5.43 5.92 -12.21
CA SER A 49 -4.71 7.20 -12.17
C SER A 49 -3.22 7.08 -12.55
N GLY A 50 -2.65 5.89 -12.38
CA GLY A 50 -1.23 5.64 -12.64
C GLY A 50 -0.32 5.95 -11.45
N TYR A 51 -0.83 6.33 -10.27
CA TYR A 51 0.02 6.60 -9.09
C TYR A 51 0.88 5.40 -8.67
N PRO A 52 0.44 4.11 -8.74
CA PRO A 52 1.30 2.98 -8.39
C PRO A 52 2.54 2.86 -9.28
N GLY A 53 2.39 3.18 -10.57
CA GLY A 53 3.53 3.22 -11.50
C GLY A 53 4.51 4.34 -11.20
N ARG A 54 4.02 5.52 -10.79
CA ARG A 54 4.86 6.65 -10.36
C ARG A 54 5.57 6.35 -9.05
N LEU A 55 4.87 5.71 -8.11
CA LEU A 55 5.45 5.24 -6.86
C LEU A 55 6.58 4.22 -7.11
N GLN A 56 6.42 3.32 -8.09
CA GLN A 56 7.50 2.40 -8.50
C GLN A 56 8.74 3.16 -8.97
N ILE A 57 8.55 4.23 -9.76
CA ILE A 57 9.67 5.07 -10.24
C ILE A 57 10.38 5.75 -9.07
N LEU A 58 9.62 6.33 -8.13
CA LEU A 58 10.18 7.02 -6.96
C LEU A 58 10.94 6.06 -6.03
N LEU A 59 10.39 4.88 -5.76
CA LEU A 59 11.00 3.88 -4.87
C LEU A 59 12.19 3.16 -5.51
N GLY A 60 12.28 3.12 -6.85
CA GLY A 60 13.39 2.51 -7.57
C GLY A 60 13.40 0.99 -7.55
N SER A 61 14.53 0.41 -7.97
CA SER A 61 14.68 -1.04 -8.21
C SER A 61 14.71 -1.91 -6.94
N ASN A 62 14.91 -1.31 -5.76
CA ASN A 62 14.86 -2.03 -4.49
C ASN A 62 13.43 -2.40 -4.07
N TYR A 63 12.43 -1.94 -4.81
CA TYR A 63 11.02 -2.19 -4.56
C TYR A 63 10.34 -2.77 -5.80
N THR A 64 9.28 -3.55 -5.58
CA THR A 64 8.37 -4.02 -6.62
C THR A 64 6.96 -3.59 -6.24
N VAL A 65 6.45 -2.54 -6.90
CA VAL A 65 5.10 -2.01 -6.67
C VAL A 65 4.12 -2.69 -7.63
N ARG A 66 3.02 -3.21 -7.10
CA ARG A 66 1.92 -3.77 -7.90
C ARG A 66 0.59 -3.10 -7.60
N ASN A 67 -0.14 -2.89 -8.67
CA ASN A 67 -1.48 -2.31 -8.65
C ASN A 67 -2.52 -3.43 -8.50
N PHE A 68 -3.32 -3.38 -7.43
CA PHE A 68 -4.44 -4.26 -7.15
C PHE A 68 -5.77 -3.47 -7.03
N GLY A 69 -5.84 -2.29 -7.64
CA GLY A 69 -7.04 -1.49 -7.68
C GLY A 69 -8.15 -2.14 -8.52
N VAL A 70 -9.40 -1.91 -8.12
CA VAL A 70 -10.59 -2.36 -8.84
C VAL A 70 -11.62 -1.23 -8.91
N SER A 71 -11.87 -0.72 -10.10
CA SER A 71 -12.81 0.39 -10.31
C SER A 71 -14.19 0.10 -9.70
N GLY A 72 -14.74 1.07 -8.98
CA GLY A 72 -16.05 0.99 -8.34
C GLY A 72 -16.09 0.15 -7.05
N SER A 73 -14.95 -0.34 -6.56
CA SER A 73 -14.93 -1.11 -5.32
C SER A 73 -15.09 -0.23 -4.10
N THR A 74 -15.80 -0.77 -3.12
CA THR A 74 -16.07 -0.18 -1.80
C THR A 74 -15.34 -0.94 -0.70
N VAL A 75 -15.23 -0.32 0.46
CA VAL A 75 -14.94 -0.97 1.73
C VAL A 75 -16.12 -1.81 2.17
N SER A 76 -17.33 -1.21 2.15
CA SER A 76 -18.57 -1.82 2.65
C SER A 76 -18.88 -3.13 1.96
N LEU A 77 -19.04 -4.19 2.77
CA LEU A 77 -19.40 -5.54 2.30
C LEU A 77 -20.84 -5.61 1.81
N ASN A 78 -21.72 -4.77 2.36
CA ASN A 78 -23.11 -4.64 1.91
C ASN A 78 -23.23 -3.57 0.80
N SER A 79 -22.43 -3.71 -0.26
CA SER A 79 -22.44 -2.83 -1.41
C SER A 79 -22.61 -3.63 -2.70
N THR A 80 -22.70 -2.92 -3.82
CA THR A 80 -22.76 -3.58 -5.14
C THR A 80 -21.44 -4.23 -5.53
N LYS A 81 -20.29 -3.78 -4.96
CA LYS A 81 -18.97 -4.25 -5.36
C LYS A 81 -17.93 -4.18 -4.23
N PRO A 82 -18.07 -4.96 -3.17
CA PRO A 82 -17.08 -5.00 -2.10
C PRO A 82 -15.69 -5.39 -2.62
N TYR A 83 -14.65 -4.68 -2.18
CA TYR A 83 -13.27 -4.98 -2.58
C TYR A 83 -12.83 -6.38 -2.13
N MET A 84 -13.18 -6.79 -0.93
CA MET A 84 -12.84 -8.12 -0.40
C MET A 84 -13.44 -9.28 -1.22
N ASN A 85 -14.51 -9.02 -1.98
CA ASN A 85 -15.10 -10.01 -2.89
C ASN A 85 -14.43 -10.02 -4.27
N GLN A 86 -13.43 -9.16 -4.54
CA GLN A 86 -12.77 -9.10 -5.84
C GLN A 86 -11.57 -10.05 -5.91
N THR A 87 -11.32 -10.60 -7.08
CA THR A 87 -10.13 -11.44 -7.33
C THR A 87 -8.83 -10.67 -7.06
N ALA A 88 -8.84 -9.34 -7.18
CA ALA A 88 -7.69 -8.49 -6.89
C ALA A 88 -7.28 -8.54 -5.42
N PHE A 89 -8.22 -8.63 -4.50
CA PHE A 89 -7.96 -8.82 -3.08
C PHE A 89 -7.13 -10.07 -2.82
N GLN A 90 -7.60 -11.23 -3.30
CA GLN A 90 -6.87 -12.50 -3.18
C GLN A 90 -5.47 -12.46 -3.85
N LYS A 91 -5.36 -11.77 -4.99
CA LYS A 91 -4.07 -11.59 -5.67
C LYS A 91 -3.13 -10.70 -4.87
N ALA A 92 -3.65 -9.68 -4.18
CA ALA A 92 -2.86 -8.81 -3.31
C ALA A 92 -2.29 -9.59 -2.11
N GLU A 93 -3.10 -10.42 -1.46
CA GLU A 93 -2.64 -11.31 -0.37
C GLU A 93 -1.61 -12.32 -0.87
N ASN A 94 -1.88 -12.99 -2.00
CA ASN A 94 -0.97 -13.98 -2.60
C ASN A 94 0.34 -13.37 -3.14
N PHE A 95 0.39 -12.07 -3.36
CA PHE A 95 1.62 -11.36 -3.70
C PHE A 95 2.59 -11.32 -2.51
N LYS A 96 2.12 -11.61 -1.29
CA LYS A 96 2.89 -11.58 -0.03
C LYS A 96 3.66 -10.28 0.11
N PRO A 97 2.97 -9.12 0.09
CA PRO A 97 3.61 -7.82 0.19
C PRO A 97 4.31 -7.65 1.53
N GLN A 98 5.36 -6.86 1.60
CA GLN A 98 5.94 -6.37 2.84
C GLN A 98 5.37 -4.99 3.21
N ILE A 99 4.89 -4.25 2.20
CA ILE A 99 4.21 -2.97 2.38
C ILE A 99 2.87 -3.03 1.66
N VAL A 100 1.82 -2.62 2.34
CA VAL A 100 0.47 -2.50 1.77
C VAL A 100 0.03 -1.04 1.87
N VAL A 101 -0.42 -0.48 0.77
CA VAL A 101 -0.97 0.88 0.66
C VAL A 101 -2.44 0.72 0.33
N ILE A 102 -3.33 1.05 1.26
CA ILE A 102 -4.78 0.89 1.11
C ILE A 102 -5.43 2.27 0.94
N MET A 103 -6.05 2.51 -0.21
CA MET A 103 -6.79 3.73 -0.53
C MET A 103 -8.17 3.37 -1.07
N LEU A 104 -9.16 3.36 -0.20
CA LEU A 104 -10.56 3.06 -0.44
C LEU A 104 -11.46 4.05 0.32
N GLY A 105 -12.71 4.14 -0.05
CA GLY A 105 -13.72 4.99 0.58
C GLY A 105 -14.41 5.97 -0.38
N THR A 106 -13.79 6.26 -1.54
CA THR A 106 -14.42 7.16 -2.53
C THR A 106 -15.78 6.65 -2.99
N ASN A 107 -15.90 5.35 -3.25
CA ASN A 107 -17.16 4.74 -3.69
C ASN A 107 -18.17 4.58 -2.54
N ASP A 108 -17.69 4.51 -1.31
CA ASP A 108 -18.53 4.49 -0.11
C ASP A 108 -19.19 5.86 0.12
N ALA A 109 -18.62 6.94 -0.40
CA ALA A 109 -19.24 8.27 -0.44
C ALA A 109 -20.31 8.43 -1.54
N ASN A 110 -20.69 7.35 -2.22
CA ASN A 110 -21.80 7.31 -3.18
C ASN A 110 -22.90 6.38 -2.67
N PRO A 111 -24.04 6.92 -2.16
CA PRO A 111 -25.11 6.11 -1.57
C PRO A 111 -25.78 5.14 -2.54
N GLN A 112 -25.63 5.35 -3.86
CA GLN A 112 -26.13 4.40 -4.87
C GLN A 112 -25.23 3.15 -4.98
N ILE A 113 -23.98 3.24 -4.54
CA ILE A 113 -23.00 2.16 -4.58
C ILE A 113 -22.88 1.49 -3.20
N ALA A 114 -22.74 2.29 -2.15
CA ALA A 114 -22.51 1.82 -0.79
C ALA A 114 -23.75 1.13 -0.18
N GLN A 115 -24.96 1.53 -0.54
CA GLN A 115 -26.27 1.00 -0.10
C GLN A 115 -26.57 1.17 1.40
N SER A 116 -25.63 1.09 2.31
CA SER A 116 -25.79 1.38 3.73
C SER A 116 -24.46 1.76 4.38
N GLU A 117 -24.53 2.61 5.41
CA GLU A 117 -23.39 3.10 6.18
C GLU A 117 -23.07 2.21 7.39
N GLU A 118 -23.99 1.27 7.69
CA GLU A 118 -24.08 0.61 9.00
C GLU A 118 -22.89 -0.28 9.37
N ASN A 119 -21.89 -0.48 8.59
CA ASN A 119 -20.78 -1.35 8.98
C ASN A 119 -19.43 -0.95 8.38
N PHE A 120 -19.30 0.29 7.86
CA PHE A 120 -18.08 0.71 7.19
C PHE A 120 -16.82 0.47 8.04
N GLU A 121 -16.84 0.89 9.31
CA GLU A 121 -15.70 0.69 10.21
C GLU A 121 -15.36 -0.79 10.41
N ALA A 122 -16.38 -1.63 10.67
CA ALA A 122 -16.18 -3.06 10.88
C ALA A 122 -15.64 -3.74 9.62
N ASP A 123 -16.17 -3.38 8.46
CA ASP A 123 -15.75 -3.92 7.17
C ASP A 123 -14.32 -3.45 6.81
N TYR A 124 -14.00 -2.18 7.11
CA TYR A 124 -12.65 -1.64 6.87
C TYR A 124 -11.63 -2.24 7.83
N PHE A 125 -12.00 -2.39 9.09
CA PHE A 125 -11.18 -3.10 10.07
C PHE A 125 -10.88 -4.52 9.61
N GLN A 126 -11.87 -5.26 9.12
CA GLN A 126 -11.70 -6.61 8.60
C GLN A 126 -10.77 -6.63 7.38
N LEU A 127 -10.95 -5.69 6.43
CA LEU A 127 -10.09 -5.58 5.24
C LEU A 127 -8.63 -5.32 5.63
N ILE A 128 -8.37 -4.34 6.49
CA ILE A 128 -7.00 -3.99 6.90
C ILE A 128 -6.38 -5.15 7.66
N ARG A 129 -7.12 -5.74 8.59
CA ARG A 129 -6.66 -6.84 9.42
C ARG A 129 -6.23 -8.05 8.59
N SER A 130 -6.91 -8.33 7.48
CA SER A 130 -6.52 -9.42 6.59
C SER A 130 -5.10 -9.27 6.04
N PHE A 131 -4.63 -8.03 5.84
CA PHE A 131 -3.25 -7.76 5.44
C PHE A 131 -2.27 -7.74 6.62
N VAL A 132 -2.66 -7.21 7.77
CA VAL A 132 -1.83 -7.17 8.99
C VAL A 132 -1.51 -8.59 9.49
N GLU A 133 -2.45 -9.52 9.34
CA GLU A 133 -2.32 -10.91 9.79
C GLU A 133 -1.60 -11.83 8.79
N LEU A 134 -1.21 -11.35 7.61
CA LEU A 134 -0.38 -12.14 6.69
C LEU A 134 0.97 -12.47 7.32
N GLU A 135 1.53 -13.63 6.98
CA GLU A 135 2.87 -14.01 7.43
C GLU A 135 3.92 -12.99 6.96
N GLY A 136 4.74 -12.43 7.87
CA GLY A 136 5.91 -11.62 7.52
C GLY A 136 5.94 -10.19 8.03
N ASN A 137 5.10 -9.80 8.99
CA ASN A 137 5.06 -8.45 9.59
C ASN A 137 4.94 -7.34 8.54
N GLN A 138 3.78 -7.25 7.89
CA GLN A 138 3.52 -6.23 6.88
C GLN A 138 3.41 -4.84 7.51
N THR A 139 3.98 -3.85 6.85
CA THR A 139 3.67 -2.44 7.14
C THR A 139 2.46 -2.04 6.30
N VAL A 140 1.37 -1.66 6.97
CA VAL A 140 0.14 -1.20 6.29
C VAL A 140 0.04 0.31 6.42
N TRP A 141 -0.14 0.98 5.28
CA TRP A 141 -0.40 2.42 5.17
C TRP A 141 -1.84 2.63 4.77
N VAL A 142 -2.59 3.32 5.61
CA VAL A 142 -3.97 3.72 5.32
C VAL A 142 -3.95 5.09 4.68
N VAL A 143 -4.42 5.20 3.44
CA VAL A 143 -4.41 6.43 2.66
C VAL A 143 -5.83 6.98 2.57
N LYS A 144 -6.05 8.22 3.02
CA LYS A 144 -7.34 8.89 2.84
C LYS A 144 -7.59 9.18 1.36
N SER A 145 -8.78 8.85 0.89
CA SER A 145 -9.17 9.10 -0.50
C SER A 145 -9.09 10.60 -0.86
N PRO A 146 -8.70 10.95 -2.10
CA PRO A 146 -8.70 12.34 -2.56
C PRO A 146 -10.07 13.01 -2.47
N PRO A 147 -10.14 14.35 -2.45
CA PRO A 147 -11.40 15.07 -2.45
C PRO A 147 -12.17 14.87 -3.77
N ILE A 148 -13.48 15.10 -3.71
CA ILE A 148 -14.39 15.02 -4.85
C ILE A 148 -14.81 16.44 -5.24
N PHE A 149 -14.51 16.85 -6.47
CA PHE A 149 -14.84 18.15 -7.04
C PHE A 149 -16.00 18.11 -8.05
N SER A 150 -16.58 16.92 -8.28
CA SER A 150 -17.65 16.75 -9.24
C SER A 150 -19.00 17.18 -8.67
N GLU A 151 -19.58 18.26 -9.23
CA GLU A 151 -20.92 18.77 -8.84
C GLU A 151 -22.07 17.94 -9.42
N ASN A 152 -21.81 17.16 -10.48
CA ASN A 152 -22.84 16.44 -11.25
C ASN A 152 -22.77 14.91 -11.04
N SER A 153 -22.08 14.46 -10.01
CA SER A 153 -21.94 13.04 -9.72
C SER A 153 -22.82 12.61 -8.52
N SER A 154 -23.06 11.33 -8.42
CA SER A 154 -23.68 10.74 -7.22
C SER A 154 -22.71 10.71 -6.02
N TYR A 155 -21.45 11.07 -6.23
CA TYR A 155 -20.44 11.16 -5.18
C TYR A 155 -20.62 12.44 -4.38
N ASN A 156 -20.49 12.35 -3.06
CA ASN A 156 -20.68 13.45 -2.13
C ASN A 156 -19.42 13.74 -1.34
N ASN A 157 -18.74 14.85 -1.68
CA ASN A 157 -17.52 15.25 -0.97
C ASN A 157 -17.74 15.57 0.49
N THR A 158 -18.87 16.19 0.84
CA THR A 158 -19.19 16.47 2.26
C THR A 158 -19.34 15.17 3.04
N TYR A 159 -20.03 14.19 2.46
CA TYR A 159 -20.16 12.89 3.09
C TYR A 159 -18.81 12.15 3.18
N LEU A 160 -17.97 12.24 2.13
CA LEU A 160 -16.61 11.70 2.18
C LEU A 160 -15.83 12.31 3.36
N ALA A 161 -15.80 13.64 3.44
CA ALA A 161 -15.02 14.36 4.45
C ALA A 161 -15.54 14.19 5.87
N ASP A 162 -16.87 14.28 6.06
CA ASP A 162 -17.49 14.38 7.37
C ASP A 162 -17.89 13.01 7.96
N THR A 163 -17.96 11.97 7.12
CA THR A 163 -18.39 10.64 7.55
C THR A 163 -17.36 9.55 7.21
N VAL A 164 -16.96 9.40 5.96
CA VAL A 164 -16.11 8.27 5.54
C VAL A 164 -14.68 8.43 6.07
N LEU A 165 -14.04 9.61 5.87
CA LEU A 165 -12.64 9.79 6.27
C LEU A 165 -12.43 9.75 7.78
N PRO A 166 -13.31 10.29 8.65
CA PRO A 166 -13.22 10.07 10.08
C PRO A 166 -13.23 8.61 10.49
N GLN A 167 -14.09 7.77 9.87
CA GLN A 167 -14.13 6.34 10.13
C GLN A 167 -12.84 5.64 9.65
N VAL A 168 -12.23 6.11 8.54
CA VAL A 168 -10.91 5.65 8.10
C VAL A 168 -9.84 5.93 9.14
N ASP A 169 -9.83 7.16 9.71
CA ASP A 169 -8.89 7.55 10.76
C ASP A 169 -9.12 6.75 12.05
N ASP A 170 -10.38 6.52 12.44
CA ASP A 170 -10.74 5.75 13.63
C ASP A 170 -10.26 4.29 13.54
N VAL A 171 -10.47 3.64 12.38
CA VAL A 171 -9.99 2.25 12.16
C VAL A 171 -8.46 2.20 12.13
N ALA A 172 -7.80 3.15 11.49
CA ALA A 172 -6.33 3.21 11.50
C ALA A 172 -5.79 3.38 12.92
N SER A 173 -6.41 4.27 13.72
CA SER A 173 -6.06 4.49 15.13
C SER A 173 -6.28 3.24 15.99
N GLN A 174 -7.39 2.52 15.82
CA GLN A 174 -7.69 1.29 16.54
C GLN A 174 -6.65 0.18 16.28
N LEU A 175 -6.06 0.20 15.09
CA LEU A 175 -5.05 -0.78 14.66
C LEU A 175 -3.60 -0.29 14.86
N ASP A 176 -3.41 0.91 15.42
CA ASP A 176 -2.09 1.57 15.58
C ASP A 176 -1.33 1.67 14.24
N LEU A 177 -2.06 2.04 13.18
CA LEU A 177 -1.51 2.15 11.82
C LEU A 177 -1.33 3.61 11.40
N PRO A 178 -0.26 3.89 10.64
CA PRO A 178 -0.03 5.23 10.11
C PRO A 178 -1.00 5.55 8.97
N THR A 179 -1.43 6.83 8.91
CA THR A 179 -2.26 7.36 7.83
C THR A 179 -1.48 8.28 6.91
N VAL A 180 -1.89 8.36 5.64
CA VAL A 180 -1.40 9.31 4.64
C VAL A 180 -2.57 10.17 4.19
N ASP A 181 -2.54 11.47 4.54
CA ASP A 181 -3.63 12.39 4.25
C ASP A 181 -3.47 13.05 2.87
N VAL A 182 -3.78 12.30 1.81
CA VAL A 182 -3.81 12.89 0.46
C VAL A 182 -5.04 13.78 0.25
N TYR A 183 -6.13 13.57 1.03
CA TYR A 183 -7.29 14.45 0.95
C TYR A 183 -6.90 15.91 1.18
N SER A 184 -6.23 16.18 2.30
CA SER A 184 -5.76 17.51 2.64
C SER A 184 -4.64 17.99 1.71
N ALA A 185 -3.79 17.09 1.23
CA ALA A 185 -2.69 17.42 0.32
C ALA A 185 -3.19 17.96 -1.04
N PHE A 186 -4.37 17.55 -1.51
CA PHE A 186 -4.98 18.11 -2.72
C PHE A 186 -5.47 19.55 -2.53
N GLY A 187 -5.88 19.92 -1.32
CA GLY A 187 -6.44 21.25 -1.07
C GLY A 187 -7.56 21.60 -2.06
N ASN A 188 -7.43 22.71 -2.77
CA ASN A 188 -8.43 23.20 -3.73
C ASN A 188 -8.05 22.89 -5.21
N HIS A 189 -7.15 21.94 -5.45
CA HIS A 189 -6.68 21.61 -6.79
C HIS A 189 -7.66 20.73 -7.59
N SER A 190 -8.80 21.33 -7.98
CA SER A 190 -9.75 20.67 -8.90
C SER A 190 -9.15 20.43 -10.29
N ASP A 191 -8.14 21.22 -10.68
CA ASP A 191 -7.36 21.07 -11.90
C ASP A 191 -6.51 19.79 -11.94
N TYR A 192 -6.31 19.12 -10.80
CA TYR A 192 -5.63 17.82 -10.71
C TYR A 192 -6.55 16.62 -10.99
N PHE A 193 -7.79 16.87 -11.44
CA PHE A 193 -8.77 15.84 -11.74
C PHE A 193 -9.25 15.92 -13.20
N MET A 194 -9.61 14.76 -13.77
CA MET A 194 -10.14 14.65 -15.13
C MET A 194 -11.65 14.95 -15.19
N ASP A 195 -12.38 14.51 -14.16
CA ASP A 195 -13.84 14.55 -14.09
C ASP A 195 -14.36 14.98 -12.69
N GLY A 196 -13.46 15.50 -11.87
CA GLY A 196 -13.72 15.88 -10.49
C GLY A 196 -13.70 14.73 -9.48
N VAL A 197 -13.46 13.48 -9.94
CA VAL A 197 -13.33 12.28 -9.08
C VAL A 197 -11.99 11.58 -9.32
N HIS A 198 -11.59 11.43 -10.59
CA HIS A 198 -10.40 10.68 -10.96
C HIS A 198 -9.20 11.61 -11.19
N PRO A 199 -8.13 11.46 -10.41
CA PRO A 199 -6.92 12.27 -10.58
C PRO A 199 -6.30 12.09 -11.97
N ASN A 200 -5.85 13.22 -12.55
CA ASN A 200 -5.03 13.25 -13.75
C ASN A 200 -3.55 12.95 -13.43
N ALA A 201 -2.65 13.24 -14.37
CA ALA A 201 -1.22 12.98 -14.20
C ALA A 201 -0.58 13.72 -13.01
N ASP A 202 -1.01 14.96 -12.76
CA ASP A 202 -0.50 15.79 -11.66
C ASP A 202 -1.05 15.28 -10.31
N GLY A 203 -2.35 14.99 -10.25
CA GLY A 203 -2.96 14.37 -9.07
C GLY A 203 -2.36 12.99 -8.75
N ALA A 204 -2.09 12.17 -9.76
CA ALA A 204 -1.41 10.90 -9.56
C ALA A 204 0.02 11.07 -9.03
N SER A 205 0.73 12.13 -9.45
CA SER A 205 2.06 12.45 -8.93
C SER A 205 2.00 12.90 -7.47
N LEU A 206 0.99 13.70 -7.11
CA LEU A 206 0.77 14.13 -5.73
C LEU A 206 0.54 12.92 -4.80
N ILE A 207 -0.35 11.99 -5.19
CA ILE A 207 -0.60 10.77 -4.41
C ILE A 207 0.70 9.97 -4.26
N ALA A 208 1.41 9.73 -5.37
CA ALA A 208 2.63 8.94 -5.35
C ALA A 208 3.72 9.55 -4.45
N SER A 209 3.89 10.87 -4.46
CA SER A 209 4.86 11.57 -3.62
C SER A 209 4.52 11.46 -2.14
N ASN A 210 3.26 11.67 -1.76
CA ASN A 210 2.84 11.54 -0.35
C ASN A 210 3.04 10.12 0.18
N VAL A 211 2.70 9.10 -0.62
CA VAL A 211 2.92 7.70 -0.25
C VAL A 211 4.40 7.36 -0.20
N TYR A 212 5.23 7.88 -1.13
CA TYR A 212 6.66 7.70 -1.13
C TYR A 212 7.31 8.29 0.13
N ASP A 213 6.94 9.52 0.50
CA ASP A 213 7.45 10.19 1.69
C ASP A 213 7.10 9.39 2.95
N ALA A 214 5.86 8.91 3.05
CA ALA A 214 5.41 8.06 4.15
C ALA A 214 6.26 6.78 4.27
N ILE A 215 6.44 6.06 3.18
CA ILE A 215 7.21 4.79 3.17
C ILE A 215 8.68 5.03 3.52
N THR A 216 9.28 6.14 3.06
CA THR A 216 10.73 6.36 3.20
C THR A 216 11.13 7.08 4.48
N GLN A 217 10.27 7.97 5.01
CA GLN A 217 10.56 8.72 6.23
C GLN A 217 10.37 7.89 7.51
N ASN A 218 9.40 6.98 7.53
CA ASN A 218 9.21 6.06 8.66
C ASN A 218 10.05 4.77 8.55
N GLY A 219 10.75 4.58 7.44
CA GLY A 219 11.75 3.49 7.29
C GLY A 219 13.13 3.83 7.87
N SER A 220 13.37 5.06 8.30
CA SER A 220 14.58 5.46 9.05
C SER A 220 14.32 5.19 10.54
N SER A 221 14.77 4.03 11.02
CA SER A 221 14.78 3.74 12.45
C SER A 221 15.62 4.79 13.20
N PRO A 222 15.35 5.09 14.49
CA PRO A 222 16.09 6.08 15.27
C PRO A 222 17.61 5.81 15.39
N GLU A 223 18.07 4.64 14.97
CA GLU A 223 19.50 4.26 15.01
C GLU A 223 20.35 4.91 13.91
N ASP A 224 19.75 5.42 12.82
CA ASP A 224 20.51 6.08 11.77
C ASP A 224 20.80 7.59 12.05
N SER A 225 20.16 8.17 13.07
CA SER A 225 20.34 9.58 13.42
C SER A 225 21.59 9.88 14.26
N PHE A 226 22.29 8.86 14.79
CA PHE A 226 23.51 9.04 15.59
C PHE A 226 24.82 8.92 14.81
N ALA A 227 24.80 8.74 13.51
CA ALA A 227 26.01 8.52 12.70
C ALA A 227 26.62 9.79 12.07
N TYR A 228 26.06 10.98 12.28
CA TYR A 228 26.59 12.24 11.74
C TYR A 228 26.75 13.32 12.82
N GLY A 229 27.57 13.04 13.82
CA GLY A 229 27.92 14.00 14.84
C GLY A 229 29.24 13.64 15.52
N GLN A 230 30.35 13.64 14.80
CA GLN A 230 31.72 13.95 15.27
C GLN A 230 32.59 14.26 14.06
#